data_fac3d8faa920a0ff0a85019eaba12239
#
_entry.id   fac3d8faa920a0ff0a85019eaba12239
#
_cell.length_a   1.000
_cell.length_b   1.000
_cell.length_c   1.000
_cell.angle_alpha   90.00
_cell.angle_beta   90.00
_cell.angle_gamma   90.00
#
_symmetry.space_group_name_H-M   'P 1'
#
loop_
_entity.id
_entity.type
_entity.pdbx_description
1 polymer ?
#
loop_
_entity_poly.entity_id
_entity_poly.type
_entity_poly.pdbx_seq_one_letter_code
_entity_poly.pdbx_strand_id
1 'polypeptide(L)'
;MVEAVMMMGGMGLVLGIGLAIASKVFYVYVDPLILEVDDALPGANCGGCGLPGCASNAEAIVAGKAAPNSCVAAGPEVAEAIAAIMGVAIEAKEPDIARLGCTYGVQDADLKYIYSGLSDCRAAAYLSGGMKVCSIGCLGLGSCAKACPFDAITMGPEGLPVVDKERCTGCGTCERVCPKHIITMSS
;
A
#
# COMPACT_ATOMS: atom_id res chain seq x y z
N MET A 1 52.30 16.15 -9.55
CA MET A 1 51.07 15.91 -10.36
C MET A 1 51.00 14.47 -10.89
N VAL A 2 52.07 13.93 -11.44
CA VAL A 2 52.09 12.55 -11.99
C VAL A 2 51.80 11.50 -10.91
N GLU A 3 52.37 11.65 -9.72
CA GLU A 3 52.15 10.73 -8.59
C GLU A 3 50.68 10.68 -8.13
N ALA A 4 49.99 11.81 -8.10
CA ALA A 4 48.59 11.87 -7.72
C ALA A 4 47.70 11.18 -8.76
N VAL A 5 48.01 11.36 -10.07
CA VAL A 5 47.30 10.69 -11.15
C VAL A 5 47.49 9.17 -11.11
N MET A 6 48.73 8.73 -10.83
CA MET A 6 49.05 7.30 -10.69
C MET A 6 48.36 6.67 -9.51
N MET A 7 48.27 7.34 -8.33
CA MET A 7 47.59 6.86 -7.16
C MET A 7 46.07 6.79 -7.39
N MET A 8 45.45 7.84 -7.95
CA MET A 8 44.03 7.84 -8.24
C MET A 8 43.66 6.81 -9.32
N GLY A 9 44.48 6.68 -10.36
CA GLY A 9 44.26 5.67 -11.39
C GLY A 9 44.42 4.26 -10.90
N GLY A 10 45.43 4.00 -10.05
CA GLY A 10 45.62 2.68 -9.40
C GLY A 10 44.49 2.30 -8.48
N MET A 11 44.04 3.23 -7.66
CA MET A 11 42.89 3.01 -6.74
C MET A 11 41.58 2.78 -7.51
N GLY A 12 41.34 3.54 -8.56
CA GLY A 12 40.18 3.37 -9.44
C GLY A 12 40.17 1.99 -10.14
N LEU A 13 41.34 1.54 -10.59
CA LEU A 13 41.50 0.23 -11.24
C LEU A 13 41.22 -0.93 -10.24
N VAL A 14 41.75 -0.86 -9.04
CA VAL A 14 41.53 -1.86 -7.99
C VAL A 14 40.04 -1.94 -7.59
N LEU A 15 39.42 -0.78 -7.39
CA LEU A 15 37.98 -0.73 -7.06
C LEU A 15 37.11 -1.22 -8.23
N GLY A 16 37.45 -0.84 -9.46
CA GLY A 16 36.73 -1.27 -10.67
C GLY A 16 36.81 -2.79 -10.88
N ILE A 17 37.99 -3.41 -10.70
CA ILE A 17 38.12 -4.88 -10.75
C ILE A 17 37.34 -5.53 -9.60
N GLY A 18 37.44 -4.99 -8.40
CA GLY A 18 36.70 -5.52 -7.23
C GLY A 18 35.17 -5.50 -7.44
N LEU A 19 34.63 -4.40 -7.98
CA LEU A 19 33.20 -4.29 -8.31
C LEU A 19 32.78 -5.23 -9.44
N ALA A 20 33.64 -5.41 -10.46
CA ALA A 20 33.36 -6.31 -11.58
C ALA A 20 33.32 -7.79 -11.11
N ILE A 21 34.22 -8.17 -10.21
CA ILE A 21 34.21 -9.51 -9.61
C ILE A 21 32.99 -9.68 -8.71
N ALA A 22 32.69 -8.70 -7.85
CA ALA A 22 31.52 -8.73 -6.96
C ALA A 22 30.21 -8.83 -7.77
N SER A 23 30.08 -8.07 -8.85
CA SER A 23 28.93 -8.12 -9.75
C SER A 23 28.70 -9.50 -10.36
N LYS A 24 29.76 -10.25 -10.68
CA LYS A 24 29.63 -11.62 -11.19
C LYS A 24 29.32 -12.64 -10.10
N VAL A 25 29.93 -12.49 -8.92
CA VAL A 25 29.76 -13.44 -7.80
C VAL A 25 28.37 -13.30 -7.17
N PHE A 26 27.86 -12.07 -7.06
CA PHE A 26 26.54 -11.77 -6.48
C PHE A 26 25.43 -11.60 -7.54
N TYR A 27 25.67 -12.03 -8.77
CA TYR A 27 24.67 -11.98 -9.81
C TYR A 27 23.51 -12.91 -9.47
N VAL A 28 22.32 -12.35 -9.30
CA VAL A 28 21.06 -13.09 -9.14
C VAL A 28 20.35 -13.09 -10.49
N TYR A 29 20.08 -14.27 -11.01
CA TYR A 29 19.29 -14.40 -12.22
C TYR A 29 17.83 -14.09 -11.91
N VAL A 30 17.27 -13.09 -12.59
CA VAL A 30 15.85 -12.77 -12.55
C VAL A 30 15.25 -13.24 -13.88
N ASP A 31 14.15 -13.98 -13.80
CA ASP A 31 13.42 -14.43 -14.98
C ASP A 31 12.93 -13.22 -15.78
N PRO A 32 13.18 -13.15 -17.11
CA PRO A 32 12.66 -12.06 -17.94
C PRO A 32 11.16 -11.85 -17.84
N LEU A 33 10.40 -12.91 -17.62
CA LEU A 33 8.95 -12.85 -17.46
C LEU A 33 8.54 -12.08 -16.19
N ILE A 34 9.33 -12.18 -15.11
CA ILE A 34 9.10 -11.38 -13.89
C ILE A 34 9.29 -9.90 -14.18
N LEU A 35 10.29 -9.54 -14.98
CA LEU A 35 10.52 -8.15 -15.36
C LEU A 35 9.39 -7.59 -16.21
N GLU A 36 8.88 -8.35 -17.19
CA GLU A 36 7.74 -7.93 -18.00
C GLU A 36 6.47 -7.71 -17.17
N VAL A 37 6.22 -8.58 -16.19
CA VAL A 37 5.07 -8.45 -15.29
C VAL A 37 5.27 -7.27 -14.32
N ASP A 38 6.49 -7.04 -13.81
CA ASP A 38 6.79 -5.90 -12.93
C ASP A 38 6.67 -4.56 -13.66
N ASP A 39 7.10 -4.49 -14.91
CA ASP A 39 6.96 -3.30 -15.78
C ASP A 39 5.48 -3.00 -16.12
N ALA A 40 4.63 -4.03 -16.19
CA ALA A 40 3.19 -3.85 -16.39
C ALA A 40 2.47 -3.38 -15.12
N LEU A 41 3.03 -3.63 -13.92
CA LEU A 41 2.47 -3.21 -12.65
C LEU A 41 2.67 -1.69 -12.42
N PRO A 42 1.78 -1.02 -11.66
CA PRO A 42 1.83 0.45 -11.48
C PRO A 42 3.02 0.95 -10.66
N GLY A 43 3.89 0.11 -10.14
CA GLY A 43 5.09 0.48 -9.39
C GLY A 43 4.86 1.20 -8.06
N ALA A 44 3.62 1.30 -7.59
CA ALA A 44 3.25 2.05 -6.39
C ALA A 44 3.79 1.45 -5.09
N ASN A 45 4.20 0.18 -5.09
CA ASN A 45 4.73 -0.56 -3.93
C ASN A 45 3.87 -0.40 -2.65
N CYS A 46 2.55 -0.22 -2.80
CA CYS A 46 1.61 0.12 -1.72
C CYS A 46 1.33 -1.05 -0.75
N GLY A 47 1.70 -2.28 -1.11
CA GLY A 47 1.44 -3.47 -0.30
C GLY A 47 -0.04 -3.85 -0.18
N GLY A 48 -0.94 -3.23 -0.96
CA GLY A 48 -2.38 -3.48 -0.92
C GLY A 48 -2.76 -4.90 -1.33
N CYS A 49 -1.97 -5.53 -2.20
CA CYS A 49 -2.12 -6.94 -2.58
C CYS A 49 -1.68 -7.94 -1.49
N GLY A 50 -1.17 -7.47 -0.35
CA GLY A 50 -0.65 -8.30 0.74
C GLY A 50 0.82 -8.69 0.61
N LEU A 51 1.51 -8.25 -0.45
CA LEU A 51 2.92 -8.49 -0.71
C LEU A 51 3.73 -7.19 -0.49
N PRO A 52 5.04 -7.29 -0.18
CA PRO A 52 5.82 -6.13 0.25
C PRO A 52 6.11 -5.10 -0.86
N GLY A 53 5.83 -5.41 -2.13
CA GLY A 53 6.03 -4.51 -3.26
C GLY A 53 5.61 -5.12 -4.58
N CYS A 54 5.68 -4.33 -5.66
CA CYS A 54 5.27 -4.77 -7.01
C CYS A 54 6.16 -5.89 -7.53
N ALA A 55 7.48 -5.81 -7.34
CA ALA A 55 8.40 -6.88 -7.73
C ALA A 55 8.06 -8.23 -7.07
N SER A 56 7.74 -8.23 -5.76
CA SER A 56 7.31 -9.45 -5.07
C SER A 56 5.96 -9.97 -5.57
N ASN A 57 5.09 -9.06 -6.03
CA ASN A 57 3.82 -9.44 -6.65
C ASN A 57 4.06 -10.07 -8.03
N ALA A 58 4.95 -9.51 -8.84
CA ALA A 58 5.34 -10.06 -10.13
C ALA A 58 5.94 -11.48 -9.97
N GLU A 59 6.84 -11.68 -9.02
CA GLU A 59 7.39 -13.00 -8.70
C GLU A 59 6.29 -13.98 -8.29
N ALA A 60 5.33 -13.55 -7.46
CA ALA A 60 4.23 -14.41 -7.02
C ALA A 60 3.27 -14.78 -8.16
N ILE A 61 3.01 -13.85 -9.09
CA ILE A 61 2.18 -14.09 -10.28
C ILE A 61 2.87 -15.10 -11.21
N VAL A 62 4.15 -14.89 -11.53
CA VAL A 62 4.93 -15.79 -12.39
C VAL A 62 5.06 -17.18 -11.77
N ALA A 63 5.22 -17.24 -10.44
CA ALA A 63 5.24 -18.52 -9.70
C ALA A 63 3.85 -19.18 -9.56
N GLY A 64 2.78 -18.59 -10.06
CA GLY A 64 1.40 -19.10 -9.93
C GLY A 64 0.82 -19.03 -8.51
N LYS A 65 1.45 -18.28 -7.59
CA LYS A 65 1.01 -18.11 -6.20
C LYS A 65 0.00 -16.97 -6.03
N ALA A 66 0.01 -16.01 -6.96
CA ALA A 66 -0.92 -14.91 -6.99
C ALA A 66 -1.63 -14.88 -8.36
N ALA A 67 -2.88 -14.43 -8.38
CA ALA A 67 -3.61 -14.26 -9.62
C ALA A 67 -3.13 -13.02 -10.40
N PRO A 68 -3.24 -12.99 -11.75
CA PRO A 68 -2.87 -11.82 -12.55
C PRO A 68 -3.60 -10.53 -12.15
N ASN A 69 -4.79 -10.63 -11.58
CA ASN A 69 -5.60 -9.53 -11.05
C ASN A 69 -5.40 -9.28 -9.53
N SER A 70 -4.31 -9.76 -8.95
CA SER A 70 -4.02 -9.60 -7.52
C SER A 70 -3.68 -8.15 -7.12
N CYS A 71 -3.26 -7.33 -8.08
CA CYS A 71 -2.93 -5.94 -7.80
C CYS A 71 -4.18 -5.08 -7.64
N VAL A 72 -4.46 -4.63 -6.41
CA VAL A 72 -5.63 -3.80 -6.09
C VAL A 72 -5.50 -2.34 -6.53
N ALA A 73 -4.28 -1.89 -6.84
CA ALA A 73 -4.01 -0.53 -7.32
C ALA A 73 -4.06 -0.43 -8.85
N ALA A 74 -4.03 -1.57 -9.52
CA ALA A 74 -4.10 -1.65 -10.97
C ALA A 74 -5.55 -1.71 -11.43
N GLY A 75 -5.86 -0.98 -12.51
CA GLY A 75 -7.14 -1.10 -13.18
C GLY A 75 -7.28 -2.43 -13.94
N PRO A 76 -8.46 -2.70 -14.49
CA PRO A 76 -8.72 -3.92 -15.27
C PRO A 76 -7.78 -4.06 -16.48
N GLU A 77 -7.38 -2.94 -17.10
CA GLU A 77 -6.44 -2.92 -18.24
C GLU A 77 -5.08 -3.54 -17.90
N VAL A 78 -4.55 -3.26 -16.72
CA VAL A 78 -3.28 -3.82 -16.26
C VAL A 78 -3.42 -5.32 -15.96
N ALA A 79 -4.53 -5.73 -15.38
CA ALA A 79 -4.82 -7.14 -15.11
C ALA A 79 -4.92 -7.95 -16.43
N GLU A 80 -5.57 -7.38 -17.46
CA GLU A 80 -5.65 -7.97 -18.79
C GLU A 80 -4.26 -8.05 -19.46
N ALA A 81 -3.44 -7.01 -19.35
CA ALA A 81 -2.08 -7.01 -19.88
C ALA A 81 -1.23 -8.12 -19.24
N ILE A 82 -1.28 -8.24 -17.91
CA ILE A 82 -0.56 -9.30 -17.17
C ILE A 82 -1.09 -10.68 -17.56
N ALA A 83 -2.41 -10.83 -17.70
CA ALA A 83 -3.00 -12.08 -18.14
C ALA A 83 -2.57 -12.48 -19.55
N ALA A 84 -2.44 -11.51 -20.47
CA ALA A 84 -1.92 -11.74 -21.81
C ALA A 84 -0.45 -12.19 -21.78
N ILE A 85 0.39 -11.57 -20.95
CA ILE A 85 1.79 -11.98 -20.74
C ILE A 85 1.86 -13.42 -20.20
N MET A 86 1.00 -13.76 -19.24
CA MET A 86 0.97 -15.07 -18.61
C MET A 86 0.23 -16.13 -19.44
N GLY A 87 -0.51 -15.74 -20.51
CA GLY A 87 -1.32 -16.64 -21.34
C GLY A 87 -2.53 -17.25 -20.60
N VAL A 88 -3.06 -16.57 -19.57
CA VAL A 88 -4.21 -17.02 -18.77
C VAL A 88 -5.41 -16.12 -18.98
N ALA A 89 -6.60 -16.70 -19.00
CA ALA A 89 -7.84 -15.93 -18.99
C ALA A 89 -8.14 -15.48 -17.54
N ILE A 90 -8.56 -14.22 -17.38
CA ILE A 90 -9.02 -13.68 -16.10
C ILE A 90 -10.49 -13.29 -16.18
N GLU A 91 -11.20 -13.49 -15.07
CA GLU A 91 -12.52 -12.91 -14.88
C GLU A 91 -12.36 -11.50 -14.33
N ALA A 92 -13.05 -10.52 -14.91
CA ALA A 92 -13.07 -9.15 -14.41
C ALA A 92 -13.79 -9.15 -13.05
N LYS A 93 -13.04 -8.83 -11.99
CA LYS A 93 -13.60 -8.61 -10.65
C LYS A 93 -13.87 -7.12 -10.48
N GLU A 94 -15.10 -6.78 -10.07
CA GLU A 94 -15.40 -5.41 -9.65
C GLU A 94 -14.54 -5.04 -8.42
N PRO A 95 -13.94 -3.83 -8.41
CA PRO A 95 -13.12 -3.40 -7.28
C PRO A 95 -13.98 -3.23 -6.02
N ASP A 96 -13.49 -3.79 -4.92
CA ASP A 96 -14.08 -3.54 -3.61
C ASP A 96 -13.89 -2.06 -3.23
N ILE A 97 -14.89 -1.44 -2.63
CA ILE A 97 -14.85 -0.04 -2.18
C ILE A 97 -14.96 0.00 -0.65
N ALA A 98 -14.21 0.89 -0.02
CA ALA A 98 -14.29 1.11 1.41
C ALA A 98 -15.65 1.73 1.77
N ARG A 99 -16.36 1.11 2.71
CA ARG A 99 -17.63 1.61 3.27
C ARG A 99 -17.49 1.87 4.75
N LEU A 100 -18.02 3.00 5.19
CA LEU A 100 -18.05 3.37 6.61
C LEU A 100 -19.32 2.82 7.26
N GLY A 101 -19.18 2.06 8.33
CA GLY A 101 -20.28 1.54 9.13
C GLY A 101 -20.76 2.48 10.26
N CYS A 102 -20.28 3.72 10.31
CA CYS A 102 -20.66 4.71 11.30
C CYS A 102 -21.33 5.92 10.65
N THR A 103 -22.49 6.29 11.14
CA THR A 103 -23.27 7.45 10.66
C THR A 103 -23.37 8.58 11.68
N TYR A 104 -22.90 8.34 12.93
CA TYR A 104 -22.93 9.36 13.99
C TYR A 104 -21.70 10.23 13.94
N GLY A 105 -21.90 11.52 13.70
CA GLY A 105 -20.87 12.55 13.73
C GLY A 105 -20.10 12.61 15.06
N VAL A 106 -18.93 13.22 15.05
CA VAL A 106 -18.14 13.39 16.27
C VAL A 106 -18.88 14.29 17.27
N GLN A 107 -19.68 15.23 16.78
CA GLN A 107 -20.44 16.19 17.59
C GLN A 107 -21.73 15.60 18.17
N ASP A 108 -22.28 14.55 17.56
CA ASP A 108 -23.55 13.95 17.97
C ASP A 108 -23.38 12.86 19.01
N ALA A 109 -22.16 12.42 19.26
CA ALA A 109 -21.86 11.35 20.20
C ALA A 109 -21.41 11.89 21.55
N ASP A 110 -22.00 11.41 22.63
CA ASP A 110 -21.57 11.69 23.99
C ASP A 110 -20.10 11.31 24.20
N LEU A 111 -19.35 12.18 24.88
CA LEU A 111 -17.95 11.98 25.21
C LEU A 111 -17.80 11.54 26.67
N LYS A 112 -16.96 10.54 26.91
CA LYS A 112 -16.52 10.14 28.26
C LYS A 112 -15.54 11.15 28.86
N TYR A 113 -14.68 11.70 28.00
CA TYR A 113 -13.63 12.67 28.34
C TYR A 113 -13.20 13.45 27.09
N ILE A 114 -12.58 14.58 27.30
CA ILE A 114 -11.97 15.37 26.22
C ILE A 114 -10.57 14.80 25.94
N TYR A 115 -10.36 14.36 24.72
CA TYR A 115 -9.07 13.84 24.28
C TYR A 115 -8.14 14.98 23.83
N SER A 116 -7.01 15.12 24.48
CA SER A 116 -5.96 16.09 24.14
C SER A 116 -4.62 15.36 23.95
N GLY A 117 -4.52 14.57 22.90
CA GLY A 117 -3.35 13.77 22.59
C GLY A 117 -3.01 13.79 21.10
N LEU A 118 -2.27 12.77 20.64
CA LEU A 118 -1.92 12.61 19.23
C LEU A 118 -3.19 12.45 18.37
N SER A 119 -3.22 13.13 17.22
CA SER A 119 -4.29 12.97 16.23
C SER A 119 -4.15 11.62 15.50
N ASP A 120 -4.34 10.54 16.27
CA ASP A 120 -4.26 9.15 15.82
C ASP A 120 -5.30 8.29 16.53
N CYS A 121 -6.09 7.54 15.73
CA CYS A 121 -7.19 6.72 16.27
C CYS A 121 -6.70 5.56 17.15
N ARG A 122 -5.53 4.99 16.86
CA ARG A 122 -4.97 3.89 17.66
C ARG A 122 -4.54 4.40 19.02
N ALA A 123 -3.82 5.54 19.05
CA ALA A 123 -3.42 6.17 20.31
C ALA A 123 -4.63 6.51 21.20
N ALA A 124 -5.69 7.07 20.62
CA ALA A 124 -6.91 7.37 21.35
C ALA A 124 -7.66 6.10 21.80
N ALA A 125 -7.64 5.03 20.99
CA ALA A 125 -8.30 3.77 21.33
C ALA A 125 -7.67 3.05 22.53
N TYR A 126 -6.35 3.20 22.75
CA TYR A 126 -5.66 2.67 23.95
C TYR A 126 -6.17 3.28 25.24
N LEU A 127 -6.71 4.50 25.22
CA LEU A 127 -7.29 5.16 26.38
C LEU A 127 -8.76 4.75 26.53
N SER A 128 -9.03 3.70 27.28
CA SER A 128 -10.38 3.21 27.61
C SER A 128 -11.27 2.98 26.37
N GLY A 129 -10.69 2.55 25.25
CA GLY A 129 -11.41 2.31 24.02
C GLY A 129 -11.79 3.59 23.24
N GLY A 130 -11.25 4.76 23.63
CA GLY A 130 -11.53 6.06 23.00
C GLY A 130 -12.47 6.94 23.78
N MET A 131 -12.50 8.22 23.38
CA MET A 131 -13.19 9.30 24.08
C MET A 131 -14.72 9.25 24.00
N LYS A 132 -15.28 8.50 23.05
CA LYS A 132 -16.75 8.41 22.87
C LYS A 132 -17.37 7.36 23.80
N VAL A 133 -18.61 7.62 24.25
CA VAL A 133 -19.41 6.65 25.01
C VAL A 133 -19.71 5.42 24.15
N CYS A 134 -19.96 5.62 22.85
CA CYS A 134 -20.11 4.54 21.89
C CYS A 134 -18.81 3.75 21.72
N SER A 135 -18.83 2.48 22.12
CA SER A 135 -17.65 1.61 22.10
C SER A 135 -17.18 1.24 20.68
N ILE A 136 -18.09 1.25 19.71
CA ILE A 136 -17.84 0.88 18.31
C ILE A 136 -17.75 2.08 17.37
N GLY A 137 -18.09 3.30 17.82
CA GLY A 137 -18.18 4.49 16.98
C GLY A 137 -16.84 4.98 16.45
N CYS A 138 -16.89 5.72 15.32
CA CYS A 138 -15.73 6.39 14.75
C CYS A 138 -15.15 7.42 15.74
N LEU A 139 -13.83 7.40 15.92
CA LEU A 139 -13.13 8.37 16.79
C LEU A 139 -12.90 9.74 16.10
N GLY A 140 -12.96 9.79 14.77
CA GLY A 140 -12.87 11.05 14.02
C GLY A 140 -11.48 11.67 13.92
N LEU A 141 -10.39 10.95 14.27
CA LEU A 141 -9.03 11.48 14.25
C LEU A 141 -8.28 11.30 12.91
N GLY A 142 -8.95 10.71 11.91
CA GLY A 142 -8.47 10.69 10.53
C GLY A 142 -7.31 9.75 10.24
N SER A 143 -7.02 8.73 11.06
CA SER A 143 -5.94 7.78 10.77
C SER A 143 -6.15 7.02 9.46
N CYS A 144 -7.41 6.74 9.09
CA CYS A 144 -7.76 6.11 7.81
C CYS A 144 -7.46 7.02 6.61
N ALA A 145 -7.72 8.33 6.73
CA ALA A 145 -7.41 9.30 5.67
C ALA A 145 -5.89 9.46 5.50
N LYS A 146 -5.15 9.60 6.62
CA LYS A 146 -3.67 9.69 6.59
C LYS A 146 -2.98 8.45 6.03
N ALA A 147 -3.60 7.28 6.22
CA ALA A 147 -3.04 6.01 5.77
C ALA A 147 -3.43 5.64 4.33
N CYS A 148 -4.31 6.41 3.69
CA CYS A 148 -4.75 6.13 2.33
C CYS A 148 -3.67 6.57 1.32
N PRO A 149 -3.03 5.65 0.59
CA PRO A 149 -1.97 6.00 -0.37
C PRO A 149 -2.52 6.64 -1.65
N PHE A 150 -3.84 6.59 -1.85
CA PHE A 150 -4.52 7.11 -3.05
C PHE A 150 -5.30 8.41 -2.77
N ASP A 151 -5.20 8.97 -1.56
CA ASP A 151 -5.96 10.16 -1.13
C ASP A 151 -7.48 10.04 -1.41
N ALA A 152 -8.01 8.82 -1.35
CA ALA A 152 -9.41 8.52 -1.60
C ALA A 152 -10.30 8.75 -0.37
N ILE A 153 -9.73 9.15 0.78
CA ILE A 153 -10.46 9.37 2.01
C ILE A 153 -10.18 10.77 2.54
N THR A 154 -11.24 11.55 2.72
CA THR A 154 -11.18 12.88 3.35
C THR A 154 -12.02 12.90 4.61
N MET A 155 -11.70 13.78 5.55
CA MET A 155 -12.52 13.96 6.75
C MET A 155 -13.61 15.00 6.48
N GLY A 156 -14.86 14.58 6.60
CA GLY A 156 -16.02 15.46 6.46
C GLY A 156 -16.21 16.41 7.65
N PRO A 157 -17.11 17.38 7.54
CA PRO A 157 -17.38 18.39 8.58
C PRO A 157 -17.91 17.76 9.89
N GLU A 158 -18.54 16.62 9.82
CA GLU A 158 -19.03 15.85 10.98
C GLU A 158 -17.93 15.04 11.67
N GLY A 159 -16.69 15.15 11.20
CA GLY A 159 -15.55 14.35 11.69
C GLY A 159 -15.60 12.88 11.30
N LEU A 160 -16.42 12.53 10.29
CA LEU A 160 -16.46 11.19 9.71
C LEU A 160 -15.64 11.12 8.43
N PRO A 161 -14.99 9.99 8.12
CA PRO A 161 -14.33 9.83 6.84
C PRO A 161 -15.34 9.68 5.70
N VAL A 162 -15.10 10.44 4.63
CA VAL A 162 -15.84 10.37 3.36
C VAL A 162 -14.94 9.70 2.34
N VAL A 163 -15.44 8.65 1.71
CA VAL A 163 -14.69 7.87 0.71
C VAL A 163 -15.08 8.32 -0.69
N ASP A 164 -14.09 8.73 -1.46
CA ASP A 164 -14.22 8.98 -2.89
C ASP A 164 -14.16 7.63 -3.63
N LYS A 165 -15.28 7.23 -4.22
CA LYS A 165 -15.44 5.93 -4.88
C LYS A 165 -14.62 5.82 -6.16
N GLU A 166 -14.38 6.94 -6.85
CA GLU A 166 -13.61 6.95 -8.10
C GLU A 166 -12.12 6.77 -7.85
N ARG A 167 -11.64 7.27 -6.71
CA ARG A 167 -10.24 7.18 -6.30
C ARG A 167 -9.94 5.95 -5.44
N CYS A 168 -10.97 5.29 -4.90
CA CYS A 168 -10.80 4.14 -4.03
C CYS A 168 -10.48 2.89 -4.84
N THR A 169 -9.31 2.31 -4.60
CA THR A 169 -8.83 1.09 -5.28
C THR A 169 -9.12 -0.19 -4.49
N GLY A 170 -9.80 -0.12 -3.34
CA GLY A 170 -10.09 -1.30 -2.54
C GLY A 170 -8.90 -1.93 -1.79
N CYS A 171 -7.81 -1.20 -1.58
CA CYS A 171 -6.56 -1.75 -1.01
C CYS A 171 -6.66 -2.22 0.47
N GLY A 172 -7.76 -1.94 1.17
CA GLY A 172 -8.00 -2.37 2.56
C GLY A 172 -7.11 -1.70 3.62
N THR A 173 -6.24 -0.74 3.27
CA THR A 173 -5.36 -0.08 4.24
C THR A 173 -6.13 0.66 5.33
N CYS A 174 -7.22 1.34 4.96
CA CYS A 174 -8.09 2.05 5.89
C CYS A 174 -8.80 1.10 6.89
N GLU A 175 -9.18 -0.09 6.46
CA GLU A 175 -9.75 -1.14 7.31
C GLU A 175 -8.72 -1.64 8.33
N ARG A 176 -7.48 -1.93 7.88
CA ARG A 176 -6.38 -2.42 8.75
C ARG A 176 -5.94 -1.41 9.81
N VAL A 177 -5.97 -0.11 9.50
CA VAL A 177 -5.55 0.93 10.46
C VAL A 177 -6.67 1.36 11.41
N CYS A 178 -7.92 0.98 11.14
CA CYS A 178 -9.06 1.36 11.96
C CYS A 178 -9.13 0.52 13.25
N PRO A 179 -8.87 1.10 14.45
CA PRO A 179 -8.93 0.33 15.69
C PRO A 179 -10.35 -0.04 16.12
N LYS A 180 -11.36 0.51 15.43
CA LYS A 180 -12.79 0.23 15.68
C LYS A 180 -13.38 -0.74 14.66
N HIS A 181 -12.63 -1.13 13.63
CA HIS A 181 -13.06 -2.04 12.57
C HIS A 181 -14.41 -1.68 11.95
N ILE A 182 -14.67 -0.37 11.79
CA ILE A 182 -15.93 0.15 11.23
C ILE A 182 -15.86 0.42 9.74
N ILE A 183 -14.70 0.26 9.14
CA ILE A 183 -14.53 0.34 7.69
C ILE A 183 -14.47 -1.08 7.18
N THR A 184 -15.34 -1.39 6.22
CA THR A 184 -15.40 -2.70 5.56
C THR A 184 -15.23 -2.51 4.06
N MET A 185 -14.67 -3.54 3.41
CA MET A 185 -14.55 -3.56 1.97
C MET A 185 -15.74 -4.31 1.39
N SER A 186 -16.41 -3.73 0.41
CA SER A 186 -17.52 -4.39 -0.32
C SER A 186 -17.64 -3.86 -1.73
N SER A 187 -17.96 -4.71 -2.64
CA SER A 187 -18.36 -4.40 -4.00
C SER A 187 -19.77 -3.80 -4.08
#